data_52d266715532916d2339598c01b82cfd
#
_entry.id   52d266715532916d2339598c01b82cfd
#
_cell.length_a   1.000
_cell.length_b   1.000
_cell.length_c   1.000
_cell.angle_alpha   90.00
_cell.angle_beta   90.00
_cell.angle_gamma   90.00
#
_symmetry.space_group_name_H-M   'P 1'
#
loop_
_entity.id
_entity.type
_entity.pdbx_description
1 polymer ?
#
loop_
_entity_poly.entity_id
_entity_poly.type
_entity_poly.pdbx_seq_one_letter_code
_entity_poly.pdbx_strand_id
1 'polypeptide(L)'
;PFAWINHVFMKNAFLAVLMITPLLGILSTMVVSNRMAFFSDSLGHGAFTGVAVGVLLGSGEPLVSLIIFSIIFAALITYIKHRSSASTDTIIGVFSSAGIAIGLILMSHGGNFSNYTSYFIGDILSITANELVYLFITFIVVVIAWCFLFNQILIISINDGFAASRGIKTLYIEMIFAAIVAVVVSISIQWVGLLIINSLLILPAAAARNIAVNARQYHALSICFAICAGLLGLVISYYAD
;
A
#
# COMPACT_ATOMS: atom_id res chain seq x y z
N PRO A 1 -5.50 -32.42 -7.97
CA PRO A 1 -6.09 -31.19 -7.39
C PRO A 1 -5.10 -30.01 -7.30
N PHE A 2 -3.79 -30.26 -7.36
CA PHE A 2 -2.75 -29.21 -7.24
C PHE A 2 -1.90 -29.03 -8.51
N ALA A 3 -2.48 -29.24 -9.68
CA ALA A 3 -1.77 -29.14 -10.96
C ALA A 3 -1.17 -27.72 -11.21
N TRP A 4 -1.79 -26.68 -10.66
CA TRP A 4 -1.34 -25.31 -10.76
C TRP A 4 0.04 -25.05 -10.11
N ILE A 5 0.42 -25.81 -9.07
CA ILE A 5 1.74 -25.68 -8.42
C ILE A 5 2.89 -26.14 -9.33
N ASN A 6 2.64 -26.90 -10.38
CA ASN A 6 3.71 -27.37 -11.26
C ASN A 6 4.26 -26.27 -12.21
N HIS A 7 3.53 -25.20 -12.40
CA HIS A 7 3.96 -24.07 -13.24
C HIS A 7 4.84 -23.09 -12.44
N VAL A 8 5.99 -22.71 -13.00
CA VAL A 8 6.95 -21.81 -12.34
C VAL A 8 6.32 -20.45 -12.01
N PHE A 9 5.55 -19.87 -12.95
CA PHE A 9 4.87 -18.59 -12.75
C PHE A 9 3.88 -18.66 -11.57
N MET A 10 3.18 -19.77 -11.42
CA MET A 10 2.23 -19.96 -10.32
C MET A 10 2.92 -20.08 -8.95
N LYS A 11 4.10 -20.70 -8.90
CA LYS A 11 4.91 -20.74 -7.67
C LYS A 11 5.35 -19.33 -7.27
N ASN A 12 5.82 -18.55 -8.24
CA ASN A 12 6.23 -17.17 -7.99
C ASN A 12 5.05 -16.31 -7.53
N ALA A 13 3.90 -16.41 -8.19
CA ALA A 13 2.67 -15.73 -7.81
C ALA A 13 2.21 -16.11 -6.39
N PHE A 14 2.25 -17.39 -6.06
CA PHE A 14 1.90 -17.90 -4.72
C PHE A 14 2.84 -17.33 -3.64
N LEU A 15 4.15 -17.32 -3.88
CA LEU A 15 5.12 -16.73 -2.96
C LEU A 15 4.91 -15.22 -2.82
N ALA A 16 4.62 -14.52 -3.92
CA ALA A 16 4.31 -13.09 -3.88
C ALA A 16 3.06 -12.80 -3.05
N VAL A 17 1.98 -13.55 -3.24
CA VAL A 17 0.75 -13.42 -2.44
C VAL A 17 1.05 -13.65 -0.96
N LEU A 18 1.82 -14.71 -0.61
CA LEU A 18 2.20 -15.01 0.78
C LEU A 18 3.06 -13.92 1.44
N MET A 19 3.72 -13.05 0.67
CA MET A 19 4.48 -11.92 1.19
C MET A 19 3.64 -10.65 1.24
N ILE A 20 2.90 -10.34 0.17
CA ILE A 20 2.14 -9.09 0.07
C ILE A 20 0.93 -9.08 1.01
N THR A 21 0.17 -10.19 1.07
CA THR A 21 -1.08 -10.21 1.85
C THR A 21 -0.88 -10.01 3.34
N PRO A 22 0.09 -10.64 4.04
CA PRO A 22 0.32 -10.34 5.45
C PRO A 22 0.84 -8.92 5.67
N LEU A 23 1.67 -8.37 4.77
CA LEU A 23 2.09 -6.97 4.87
C LEU A 23 0.89 -6.02 4.82
N LEU A 24 0.03 -6.19 3.82
CA LEU A 24 -1.18 -5.38 3.70
C LEU A 24 -2.12 -5.61 4.89
N GLY A 25 -2.26 -6.85 5.38
CA GLY A 25 -3.06 -7.19 6.56
C GLY A 25 -2.56 -6.53 7.86
N ILE A 26 -1.25 -6.45 8.05
CA ILE A 26 -0.63 -5.76 9.18
C ILE A 26 -0.88 -4.25 9.09
N LEU A 27 -0.59 -3.64 7.94
CA LEU A 27 -0.74 -2.21 7.72
C LEU A 27 -2.22 -1.79 7.75
N SER A 28 -3.12 -2.63 7.24
CA SER A 28 -4.57 -2.42 7.19
C SER A 28 -5.15 -2.00 8.54
N THR A 29 -4.75 -2.66 9.62
CA THR A 29 -5.28 -2.38 10.97
C THR A 29 -5.01 -0.94 11.42
N MET A 30 -3.82 -0.43 11.15
CA MET A 30 -3.45 0.94 11.53
C MET A 30 -3.95 1.98 10.53
N VAL A 31 -4.02 1.65 9.25
CA VAL A 31 -4.64 2.51 8.23
C VAL A 31 -6.11 2.77 8.58
N VAL A 32 -6.86 1.72 8.94
CA VAL A 32 -8.26 1.84 9.34
C VAL A 32 -8.41 2.56 10.69
N SER A 33 -7.56 2.23 11.69
CA SER A 33 -7.62 2.84 13.02
C SER A 33 -7.28 4.34 13.01
N ASN A 34 -6.36 4.77 12.15
CA ASN A 34 -5.98 6.18 11.98
C ASN A 34 -6.85 6.95 10.97
N ARG A 35 -7.98 6.37 10.55
CA ARG A 35 -8.92 6.98 9.57
C ARG A 35 -8.26 7.36 8.25
N MET A 36 -7.36 6.51 7.77
CA MET A 36 -6.63 6.70 6.51
C MET A 36 -7.09 5.72 5.42
N ALA A 37 -8.36 5.32 5.43
CA ALA A 37 -8.88 4.29 4.54
C ALA A 37 -8.66 4.62 3.03
N PHE A 38 -8.85 5.87 2.63
CA PHE A 38 -8.64 6.31 1.25
C PHE A 38 -7.19 6.68 0.92
N PHE A 39 -6.25 6.49 1.86
CA PHE A 39 -4.85 6.89 1.67
C PHE A 39 -4.16 6.08 0.58
N SER A 40 -4.38 4.76 0.53
CA SER A 40 -3.84 3.90 -0.52
C SER A 40 -4.39 4.24 -1.90
N ASP A 41 -5.66 4.63 -1.98
CA ASP A 41 -6.29 5.07 -3.22
C ASP A 41 -5.64 6.37 -3.73
N SER A 42 -5.43 7.34 -2.84
CA SER A 42 -4.72 8.57 -3.15
C SER A 42 -3.28 8.32 -3.61
N LEU A 43 -2.57 7.39 -2.96
CA LEU A 43 -1.23 6.98 -3.37
C LEU A 43 -1.22 6.34 -4.76
N GLY A 44 -2.19 5.47 -5.04
CA GLY A 44 -2.36 4.86 -6.34
C GLY A 44 -2.62 5.88 -7.45
N HIS A 45 -3.47 6.84 -7.19
CA HIS A 45 -3.70 7.95 -8.13
C HIS A 45 -2.49 8.87 -8.28
N GLY A 46 -1.78 9.17 -7.18
CA GLY A 46 -0.51 9.88 -7.20
C GLY A 46 0.60 9.13 -7.94
N ALA A 47 0.52 7.81 -7.99
CA ALA A 47 1.46 6.96 -8.71
C ALA A 47 1.53 7.32 -10.21
N PHE A 48 0.42 7.73 -10.83
CA PHE A 48 0.42 8.24 -12.21
C PHE A 48 1.39 9.41 -12.36
N THR A 49 1.34 10.36 -11.42
CA THR A 49 2.28 11.50 -11.42
C THR A 49 3.72 11.04 -11.20
N GLY A 50 3.93 10.09 -10.29
CA GLY A 50 5.26 9.55 -10.02
C GLY A 50 5.90 8.89 -11.24
N VAL A 51 5.15 8.06 -11.95
CA VAL A 51 5.57 7.43 -13.22
C VAL A 51 5.81 8.50 -14.29
N ALA A 52 4.88 9.45 -14.46
CA ALA A 52 4.99 10.50 -15.45
C ALA A 52 6.25 11.36 -15.26
N VAL A 53 6.55 11.74 -14.02
CA VAL A 53 7.78 12.48 -13.67
C VAL A 53 9.01 11.65 -14.00
N GLY A 54 9.02 10.35 -13.67
CA GLY A 54 10.12 9.46 -13.99
C GLY A 54 10.42 9.38 -15.47
N VAL A 55 9.38 9.23 -16.29
CA VAL A 55 9.49 9.19 -17.76
C VAL A 55 10.02 10.51 -18.32
N LEU A 56 9.51 11.65 -17.86
CA LEU A 56 9.96 12.97 -18.31
C LEU A 56 11.41 13.26 -17.93
N LEU A 57 11.88 12.74 -16.80
CA LEU A 57 13.28 12.86 -16.37
C LEU A 57 14.21 11.86 -17.07
N GLY A 58 13.68 11.00 -17.94
CA GLY A 58 14.47 10.00 -18.66
C GLY A 58 14.99 8.88 -17.76
N SER A 59 14.38 8.66 -16.59
CA SER A 59 14.76 7.54 -15.72
C SER A 59 14.35 6.23 -16.37
N GLY A 60 15.34 5.33 -16.58
CA GLY A 60 15.13 4.04 -17.22
C GLY A 60 14.21 3.08 -16.43
N GLU A 61 13.98 3.36 -15.15
CA GLU A 61 13.13 2.55 -14.27
C GLU A 61 12.03 3.40 -13.62
N PRO A 62 10.79 3.31 -14.11
CA PRO A 62 9.65 4.07 -13.55
C PRO A 62 9.36 3.76 -12.07
N LEU A 63 9.69 2.54 -11.59
CA LEU A 63 9.43 2.10 -10.22
C LEU A 63 10.14 2.97 -9.18
N VAL A 64 11.40 3.34 -9.42
CA VAL A 64 12.17 4.17 -8.47
C VAL A 64 11.54 5.55 -8.33
N SER A 65 11.18 6.18 -9.46
CA SER A 65 10.52 7.48 -9.46
C SER A 65 9.16 7.43 -8.78
N LEU A 66 8.41 6.36 -9.00
CA LEU A 66 7.13 6.10 -8.35
C LEU A 66 7.28 6.01 -6.83
N ILE A 67 8.26 5.25 -6.32
CA ILE A 67 8.50 5.10 -4.88
C ILE A 67 8.90 6.44 -4.25
N ILE A 68 9.84 7.16 -4.85
CA ILE A 68 10.30 8.46 -4.33
C ILE A 68 9.13 9.44 -4.29
N PHE A 69 8.38 9.55 -5.38
CA PHE A 69 7.22 10.42 -5.46
C PHE A 69 6.17 10.05 -4.40
N SER A 70 5.86 8.75 -4.25
CA SER A 70 4.86 8.28 -3.29
C SER A 70 5.25 8.57 -1.84
N ILE A 71 6.54 8.47 -1.49
CA ILE A 71 7.03 8.83 -0.16
C ILE A 71 6.85 10.34 0.09
N ILE A 72 7.24 11.18 -0.87
CA ILE A 72 7.08 12.64 -0.75
C ILE A 72 5.59 13.01 -0.65
N PHE A 73 4.77 12.39 -1.47
CA PHE A 73 3.32 12.62 -1.51
C PHE A 73 2.65 12.20 -0.19
N ALA A 74 3.01 11.03 0.34
CA ALA A 74 2.55 10.54 1.63
C ALA A 74 2.95 11.46 2.79
N ALA A 75 4.21 11.92 2.80
CA ALA A 75 4.71 12.85 3.79
C ALA A 75 3.98 14.20 3.73
N LEU A 76 3.70 14.69 2.53
CA LEU A 76 2.99 15.95 2.32
C LEU A 76 1.53 15.87 2.80
N ILE A 77 0.81 14.79 2.46
CA ILE A 77 -0.55 14.54 2.97
C ILE A 77 -0.55 14.53 4.51
N THR A 78 0.37 13.77 5.10
CA THR A 78 0.46 13.64 6.57
C THR A 78 0.81 14.96 7.24
N TYR A 79 1.73 15.74 6.67
CA TYR A 79 2.09 17.07 7.16
C TYR A 79 0.89 18.03 7.14
N ILE A 80 0.16 18.06 6.03
CA ILE A 80 -1.03 18.94 5.90
C ILE A 80 -2.14 18.48 6.84
N LYS A 81 -2.34 17.16 7.01
CA LYS A 81 -3.28 16.60 8.00
C LYS A 81 -3.01 17.15 9.41
N HIS A 82 -1.75 17.23 9.82
CA HIS A 82 -1.38 17.78 11.14
C HIS A 82 -1.52 19.30 11.27
N ARG A 83 -1.52 20.03 10.18
CA ARG A 83 -1.61 21.50 10.16
C ARG A 83 -2.99 22.05 9.86
N SER A 84 -3.87 21.22 9.30
CA SER A 84 -5.21 21.61 8.88
C SER A 84 -6.26 21.15 9.87
N SER A 85 -7.34 21.91 9.98
CA SER A 85 -8.57 21.53 10.67
C SER A 85 -9.54 20.74 9.78
N ALA A 86 -9.20 20.54 8.49
CA ALA A 86 -10.01 19.75 7.57
C ALA A 86 -9.99 18.26 7.93
N SER A 87 -11.04 17.54 7.57
CA SER A 87 -11.08 16.09 7.78
C SER A 87 -9.98 15.39 6.98
N THR A 88 -9.46 14.28 7.51
CA THR A 88 -8.45 13.46 6.82
C THR A 88 -8.91 13.05 5.42
N ASP A 89 -10.18 12.67 5.28
CA ASP A 89 -10.75 12.25 3.99
C ASP A 89 -10.82 13.39 2.99
N THR A 90 -11.12 14.62 3.44
CA THR A 90 -11.10 15.81 2.57
C THR A 90 -9.69 16.08 2.03
N ILE A 91 -8.69 16.02 2.90
CA ILE A 91 -7.29 16.24 2.48
C ILE A 91 -6.87 15.17 1.47
N ILE A 92 -7.12 13.89 1.78
CA ILE A 92 -6.81 12.78 0.90
C ILE A 92 -7.51 12.93 -0.46
N GLY A 93 -8.80 13.30 -0.47
CA GLY A 93 -9.58 13.49 -1.69
C GLY A 93 -9.03 14.62 -2.59
N VAL A 94 -8.63 15.75 -1.99
CA VAL A 94 -7.99 16.85 -2.74
C VAL A 94 -6.67 16.42 -3.35
N PHE A 95 -5.83 15.72 -2.58
CA PHE A 95 -4.55 15.22 -3.07
C PHE A 95 -4.72 14.14 -4.15
N SER A 96 -5.69 13.24 -3.99
CA SER A 96 -6.04 12.23 -4.99
C SER A 96 -6.41 12.88 -6.33
N SER A 97 -7.33 13.85 -6.29
CA SER A 97 -7.76 14.56 -7.50
C SER A 97 -6.63 15.36 -8.15
N ALA A 98 -5.80 16.03 -7.35
CA ALA A 98 -4.63 16.75 -7.84
C ALA A 98 -3.60 15.82 -8.46
N GLY A 99 -3.34 14.66 -7.81
CA GLY A 99 -2.44 13.62 -8.30
C GLY A 99 -2.86 13.09 -9.67
N ILE A 100 -4.15 12.77 -9.85
CA ILE A 100 -4.67 12.33 -11.15
C ILE A 100 -4.50 13.43 -12.21
N ALA A 101 -4.93 14.66 -11.89
CA ALA A 101 -4.90 15.76 -12.85
C ALA A 101 -3.48 16.07 -13.32
N ILE A 102 -2.53 16.19 -12.40
CA ILE A 102 -1.13 16.47 -12.72
C ILE A 102 -0.54 15.30 -13.52
N GLY A 103 -0.78 14.04 -13.11
CA GLY A 103 -0.31 12.86 -13.81
C GLY A 103 -0.80 12.80 -15.24
N LEU A 104 -2.10 13.05 -15.49
CA LEU A 104 -2.67 13.06 -16.83
C LEU A 104 -2.08 14.19 -17.71
N ILE A 105 -1.88 15.39 -17.16
CA ILE A 105 -1.25 16.49 -17.89
C ILE A 105 0.18 16.12 -18.31
N LEU A 106 0.97 15.58 -17.38
CA LEU A 106 2.35 15.21 -17.65
C LEU A 106 2.44 14.07 -18.67
N MET A 107 1.60 13.04 -18.55
CA MET A 107 1.54 11.93 -19.50
C MET A 107 1.06 12.36 -20.89
N SER A 108 0.15 13.32 -20.99
CA SER A 108 -0.31 13.88 -22.25
C SER A 108 0.83 14.55 -23.03
N HIS A 109 1.80 15.15 -22.35
CA HIS A 109 3.00 15.74 -22.97
C HIS A 109 4.03 14.69 -23.41
N GLY A 110 4.10 13.55 -22.72
CA GLY A 110 5.08 12.49 -22.99
C GLY A 110 4.72 11.50 -24.13
N GLY A 111 3.50 11.54 -24.66
CA GLY A 111 3.07 10.77 -25.85
C GLY A 111 2.91 9.24 -25.71
N ASN A 112 3.22 8.62 -24.57
CA ASN A 112 3.25 7.17 -24.38
C ASN A 112 2.34 6.65 -23.25
N PHE A 113 1.17 7.21 -23.09
CA PHE A 113 0.22 6.86 -22.02
C PHE A 113 -0.12 5.36 -21.96
N SER A 114 -0.33 4.72 -23.13
CA SER A 114 -0.72 3.31 -23.21
C SER A 114 0.30 2.33 -22.62
N ASN A 115 1.58 2.66 -22.65
CA ASN A 115 2.64 1.76 -22.17
C ASN A 115 2.69 1.65 -20.64
N TYR A 116 2.10 2.62 -19.92
CA TYR A 116 2.17 2.69 -18.46
C TYR A 116 0.85 2.32 -17.76
N THR A 117 -0.24 2.17 -18.51
CA THR A 117 -1.54 1.74 -17.92
C THR A 117 -1.47 0.32 -17.36
N SER A 118 -0.63 -0.55 -17.92
CA SER A 118 -0.40 -1.92 -17.44
C SER A 118 0.13 -1.96 -16.00
N TYR A 119 0.90 -0.93 -15.57
CA TYR A 119 1.41 -0.85 -14.19
C TYR A 119 0.29 -0.72 -13.14
N PHE A 120 -0.91 -0.28 -13.52
CA PHE A 120 -2.00 -0.06 -12.58
C PHE A 120 -3.04 -1.19 -12.55
N ILE A 121 -3.08 -1.98 -13.61
CA ILE A 121 -3.97 -3.15 -13.71
C ILE A 121 -3.43 -4.28 -12.82
N GLY A 122 -2.11 -4.42 -12.76
CA GLY A 122 -1.41 -5.48 -12.05
C GLY A 122 -1.40 -6.80 -12.84
N ASP A 123 -0.27 -7.50 -12.78
CA ASP A 123 -0.13 -8.86 -13.32
C ASP A 123 0.76 -9.69 -12.40
N ILE A 124 0.13 -10.36 -11.44
CA ILE A 124 0.85 -11.16 -10.45
C ILE A 124 1.51 -12.40 -11.06
N LEU A 125 1.04 -12.85 -12.23
CA LEU A 125 1.59 -14.03 -12.90
C LEU A 125 2.90 -13.73 -13.63
N SER A 126 3.17 -12.45 -13.94
CA SER A 126 4.40 -12.00 -14.61
C SER A 126 5.59 -11.84 -13.67
N ILE A 127 5.40 -12.01 -12.35
CA ILE A 127 6.45 -11.76 -11.35
C ILE A 127 7.67 -12.69 -11.55
N THR A 128 8.84 -12.09 -11.65
CA THR A 128 10.12 -12.78 -11.84
C THR A 128 10.76 -13.17 -10.51
N ALA A 129 11.72 -14.11 -10.55
CA ALA A 129 12.46 -14.52 -9.35
C ALA A 129 13.26 -13.36 -8.73
N ASN A 130 13.79 -12.44 -9.53
CA ASN A 130 14.52 -11.28 -9.03
C ASN A 130 13.60 -10.31 -8.28
N GLU A 131 12.40 -10.09 -8.81
CA GLU A 131 11.38 -9.23 -8.17
C GLU A 131 10.89 -9.82 -6.85
N LEU A 132 10.80 -11.16 -6.75
CA LEU A 132 10.52 -11.84 -5.47
C LEU A 132 11.58 -11.54 -4.41
N VAL A 133 12.86 -11.43 -4.79
CA VAL A 133 13.92 -11.07 -3.84
C VAL A 133 13.73 -9.64 -3.33
N TYR A 134 13.41 -8.68 -4.21
CA TYR A 134 13.11 -7.30 -3.80
C TYR A 134 11.88 -7.25 -2.88
N LEU A 135 10.84 -8.02 -3.20
CA LEU A 135 9.65 -8.12 -2.37
C LEU A 135 9.96 -8.73 -1.00
N PHE A 136 10.81 -9.76 -0.95
CA PHE A 136 11.23 -10.39 0.30
C PHE A 136 12.05 -9.43 1.19
N ILE A 137 12.97 -8.67 0.60
CA ILE A 137 13.71 -7.63 1.32
C ILE A 137 12.75 -6.58 1.88
N THR A 138 11.82 -6.12 1.06
CA THR A 138 10.78 -5.16 1.50
C THR A 138 9.95 -5.74 2.65
N PHE A 139 9.54 -7.01 2.55
CA PHE A 139 8.81 -7.70 3.60
C PHE A 139 9.56 -7.66 4.93
N ILE A 140 10.84 -8.04 4.94
CA ILE A 140 11.67 -8.04 6.16
C ILE A 140 11.81 -6.62 6.73
N VAL A 141 12.14 -5.64 5.89
CA VAL A 141 12.33 -4.25 6.31
C VAL A 141 11.04 -3.69 6.93
N VAL A 142 9.90 -3.93 6.30
CA VAL A 142 8.60 -3.45 6.81
C VAL A 142 8.22 -4.14 8.11
N VAL A 143 8.42 -5.44 8.24
CA VAL A 143 8.13 -6.17 9.50
C VAL A 143 9.02 -5.66 10.64
N ILE A 144 10.32 -5.44 10.39
CA ILE A 144 11.22 -4.86 11.39
C ILE A 144 10.76 -3.46 11.78
N ALA A 145 10.50 -2.58 10.81
CA ALA A 145 10.00 -1.23 11.06
C ALA A 145 8.67 -1.25 11.84
N TRP A 146 7.78 -2.17 11.51
CA TRP A 146 6.53 -2.38 12.21
C TRP A 146 6.72 -2.73 13.69
N CYS A 147 7.64 -3.63 14.01
CA CYS A 147 7.93 -4.01 15.40
C CYS A 147 8.34 -2.79 16.25
N PHE A 148 9.06 -1.82 15.68
CA PHE A 148 9.45 -0.60 16.38
C PHE A 148 8.33 0.44 16.46
N LEU A 149 7.52 0.56 15.42
CA LEU A 149 6.50 1.61 15.29
C LEU A 149 5.15 1.22 15.91
N PHE A 150 4.87 -0.08 16.03
CA PHE A 150 3.57 -0.62 16.42
C PHE A 150 2.95 0.05 17.65
N ASN A 151 3.70 0.06 18.77
CA ASN A 151 3.21 0.61 20.02
C ASN A 151 2.93 2.12 19.94
N GLN A 152 3.77 2.85 19.21
CA GLN A 152 3.65 4.29 19.08
C GLN A 152 2.44 4.66 18.21
N ILE A 153 2.26 3.99 17.07
CA ILE A 153 1.11 4.21 16.19
C ILE A 153 -0.18 3.78 16.86
N LEU A 154 -0.16 2.69 17.63
CA LEU A 154 -1.34 2.24 18.38
C LEU A 154 -1.78 3.30 19.42
N ILE A 155 -0.84 3.91 20.15
CA ILE A 155 -1.16 4.97 21.11
C ILE A 155 -1.72 6.20 20.37
N ILE A 156 -1.13 6.60 19.26
CA ILE A 156 -1.58 7.71 18.42
C ILE A 156 -3.02 7.45 17.92
N SER A 157 -3.30 6.23 17.45
CA SER A 157 -4.64 5.87 16.94
C SER A 157 -5.77 5.96 17.98
N ILE A 158 -5.42 5.85 19.28
CA ILE A 158 -6.38 5.97 20.38
C ILE A 158 -6.59 7.45 20.75
N ASN A 159 -5.48 8.18 20.98
CA ASN A 159 -5.55 9.60 21.35
C ASN A 159 -4.20 10.31 21.08
N ASP A 160 -4.23 11.24 20.14
CA ASP A 160 -3.07 12.03 19.69
C ASP A 160 -2.50 12.90 20.85
N GLY A 161 -3.37 13.53 21.62
CA GLY A 161 -2.97 14.36 22.77
C GLY A 161 -2.30 13.55 23.87
N PHE A 162 -2.78 12.33 24.13
CA PHE A 162 -2.15 11.41 25.07
C PHE A 162 -0.80 10.91 24.58
N ALA A 163 -0.67 10.63 23.29
CA ALA A 163 0.60 10.28 22.68
C ALA A 163 1.63 11.41 22.83
N ALA A 164 1.23 12.65 22.55
CA ALA A 164 2.06 13.84 22.71
C ALA A 164 2.49 14.06 24.18
N SER A 165 1.60 13.87 25.15
CA SER A 165 1.93 13.99 26.59
C SER A 165 2.97 12.96 27.08
N ARG A 166 3.09 11.81 26.36
CA ARG A 166 4.12 10.81 26.60
C ARG A 166 5.46 11.09 25.84
N GLY A 167 5.57 12.24 25.20
CA GLY A 167 6.76 12.62 24.45
C GLY A 167 6.88 11.97 23.08
N ILE A 168 5.81 11.31 22.59
CA ILE A 168 5.79 10.75 21.25
C ILE A 168 5.66 11.90 20.24
N LYS A 169 6.58 12.00 19.30
CA LYS A 169 6.53 12.97 18.21
C LYS A 169 5.55 12.48 17.12
N THR A 170 4.25 12.70 17.35
CA THR A 170 3.15 12.12 16.56
C THR A 170 3.32 12.36 15.07
N LEU A 171 3.63 13.60 14.65
CA LEU A 171 3.88 13.93 13.25
C LEU A 171 4.95 13.04 12.58
N TYR A 172 6.11 12.87 13.23
CA TYR A 172 7.20 12.09 12.64
C TYR A 172 6.86 10.61 12.56
N ILE A 173 6.20 10.06 13.57
CA ILE A 173 5.78 8.65 13.59
C ILE A 173 4.73 8.39 12.49
N GLU A 174 3.75 9.28 12.35
CA GLU A 174 2.76 9.16 11.27
C GLU A 174 3.39 9.34 9.88
N MET A 175 4.36 10.24 9.72
CA MET A 175 5.08 10.39 8.44
C MET A 175 5.89 9.14 8.08
N ILE A 176 6.58 8.52 9.04
CA ILE A 176 7.31 7.26 8.82
C ILE A 176 6.33 6.14 8.45
N PHE A 177 5.21 6.03 9.17
CA PHE A 177 4.17 5.05 8.86
C PHE A 177 3.58 5.27 7.46
N ALA A 178 3.23 6.51 7.11
CA ALA A 178 2.74 6.86 5.80
C ALA A 178 3.75 6.54 4.68
N ALA A 179 5.04 6.77 4.93
CA ALA A 179 6.11 6.41 4.00
C ALA A 179 6.23 4.88 3.83
N ILE A 180 6.10 4.10 4.90
CA ILE A 180 6.09 2.63 4.82
C ILE A 180 4.89 2.15 3.98
N VAL A 181 3.69 2.67 4.23
CA VAL A 181 2.51 2.34 3.43
C VAL A 181 2.73 2.71 1.97
N ALA A 182 3.30 3.90 1.70
CA ALA A 182 3.60 4.35 0.34
C ALA A 182 4.56 3.41 -0.39
N VAL A 183 5.64 2.96 0.27
CA VAL A 183 6.60 2.00 -0.31
C VAL A 183 5.92 0.68 -0.63
N VAL A 184 5.16 0.12 0.33
CA VAL A 184 4.47 -1.17 0.13
C VAL A 184 3.45 -1.08 -0.99
N VAL A 185 2.64 -0.02 -1.03
CA VAL A 185 1.64 0.21 -2.10
C VAL A 185 2.35 0.35 -3.45
N SER A 186 3.39 1.19 -3.54
CA SER A 186 4.10 1.44 -4.81
C SER A 186 4.76 0.19 -5.38
N ILE A 187 5.35 -0.66 -4.54
CA ILE A 187 5.96 -1.91 -4.97
C ILE A 187 4.88 -2.93 -5.36
N SER A 188 3.79 -2.98 -4.62
CA SER A 188 2.74 -3.99 -4.84
C SER A 188 1.82 -3.66 -6.03
N ILE A 189 1.70 -2.37 -6.40
CA ILE A 189 0.74 -1.93 -7.44
C ILE A 189 1.01 -2.58 -8.80
N GLN A 190 2.26 -2.78 -9.13
CA GLN A 190 2.70 -3.37 -10.41
C GLN A 190 2.21 -4.81 -10.57
N TRP A 191 2.17 -5.60 -9.49
CA TRP A 191 1.81 -7.01 -9.56
C TRP A 191 0.35 -7.27 -9.17
N VAL A 192 -0.14 -6.58 -8.15
CA VAL A 192 -1.48 -6.84 -7.59
C VAL A 192 -2.54 -5.91 -8.20
N GLY A 193 -2.13 -4.74 -8.63
CA GLY A 193 -3.03 -3.71 -9.13
C GLY A 193 -3.67 -2.86 -8.03
N LEU A 194 -4.06 -1.64 -8.41
CA LEU A 194 -4.55 -0.63 -7.49
C LEU A 194 -5.82 -1.05 -6.73
N LEU A 195 -6.80 -1.62 -7.44
CA LEU A 195 -8.10 -1.98 -6.85
C LEU A 195 -7.98 -3.07 -5.78
N ILE A 196 -7.13 -4.08 -6.03
CA ILE A 196 -6.91 -5.19 -5.10
C ILE A 196 -6.14 -4.71 -3.88
N ILE A 197 -5.13 -3.84 -4.05
CA ILE A 197 -4.38 -3.26 -2.93
C ILE A 197 -5.30 -2.44 -2.03
N ASN A 198 -6.15 -1.58 -2.59
CA ASN A 198 -7.11 -0.80 -1.81
C ASN A 198 -8.04 -1.71 -1.01
N SER A 199 -8.53 -2.78 -1.62
CA SER A 199 -9.39 -3.76 -0.97
C SER A 199 -8.66 -4.49 0.16
N LEU A 200 -7.44 -4.97 -0.07
CA LEU A 200 -6.64 -5.69 0.93
C LEU A 200 -6.13 -4.79 2.07
N LEU A 201 -6.02 -3.49 1.83
CA LEU A 201 -5.59 -2.54 2.86
C LEU A 201 -6.74 -2.06 3.75
N ILE A 202 -8.00 -2.29 3.37
CA ILE A 202 -9.18 -1.83 4.12
C ILE A 202 -10.01 -2.99 4.65
N LEU A 203 -10.44 -3.90 3.76
CA LEU A 203 -11.44 -4.92 4.08
C LEU A 203 -11.01 -5.91 5.17
N PRO A 204 -9.76 -6.43 5.20
CA PRO A 204 -9.35 -7.37 6.24
C PRO A 204 -9.45 -6.76 7.64
N ALA A 205 -9.00 -5.51 7.83
CA ALA A 205 -9.13 -4.83 9.10
C ALA A 205 -10.58 -4.48 9.43
N ALA A 206 -11.36 -4.02 8.47
CA ALA A 206 -12.77 -3.72 8.69
C ALA A 206 -13.55 -4.97 9.15
N ALA A 207 -13.31 -6.11 8.51
CA ALA A 207 -13.89 -7.40 8.92
C ALA A 207 -13.40 -7.83 10.31
N ALA A 208 -12.10 -7.77 10.55
CA ALA A 208 -11.49 -8.15 11.82
C ALA A 208 -12.01 -7.30 12.99
N ARG A 209 -12.26 -6.01 12.76
CA ARG A 209 -12.76 -5.09 13.80
C ARG A 209 -14.12 -5.48 14.34
N ASN A 210 -14.97 -6.13 13.54
CA ASN A 210 -16.31 -6.56 13.98
C ASN A 210 -16.26 -7.78 14.92
N ILE A 211 -15.15 -8.53 14.95
CA ILE A 211 -15.05 -9.80 15.68
C ILE A 211 -14.03 -9.70 16.81
N ALA A 212 -13.01 -8.83 16.64
CA ALA A 212 -11.89 -8.74 17.58
C ALA A 212 -12.29 -8.11 18.91
N VAL A 213 -11.87 -8.74 20.01
CA VAL A 213 -12.08 -8.26 21.39
C VAL A 213 -10.89 -7.43 21.89
N ASN A 214 -9.71 -7.63 21.33
CA ASN A 214 -8.49 -6.91 21.72
C ASN A 214 -7.58 -6.62 20.52
N ALA A 215 -6.59 -5.73 20.69
CA ALA A 215 -5.70 -5.29 19.63
C ALA A 215 -4.89 -6.46 19.00
N ARG A 216 -4.45 -7.44 19.79
CA ARG A 216 -3.69 -8.59 19.26
C ARG A 216 -4.57 -9.45 18.35
N GLN A 217 -5.79 -9.74 18.79
CA GLN A 217 -6.75 -10.48 17.99
C GLN A 217 -7.14 -9.72 16.73
N TYR A 218 -7.30 -8.40 16.83
CA TYR A 218 -7.57 -7.53 15.68
C TYR A 218 -6.51 -7.67 14.58
N HIS A 219 -5.22 -7.62 14.96
CA HIS A 219 -4.12 -7.78 14.00
C HIS A 219 -4.05 -9.20 13.44
N ALA A 220 -4.15 -10.21 14.29
CA ALA A 220 -4.09 -11.62 13.87
C ALA A 220 -5.22 -11.95 12.88
N LEU A 221 -6.45 -11.53 13.16
CA LEU A 221 -7.60 -11.74 12.28
C LEU A 221 -7.46 -10.97 10.96
N SER A 222 -6.98 -9.73 11.00
CA SER A 222 -6.74 -8.95 9.78
C SER A 222 -5.73 -9.64 8.86
N ILE A 223 -4.61 -10.13 9.42
CA ILE A 223 -3.61 -10.88 8.65
C ILE A 223 -4.22 -12.16 8.07
N CYS A 224 -4.96 -12.91 8.89
CA CYS A 224 -5.61 -14.14 8.46
C CYS A 224 -6.58 -13.89 7.30
N PHE A 225 -7.44 -12.88 7.42
CA PHE A 225 -8.39 -12.52 6.36
C PHE A 225 -7.69 -12.06 5.08
N ALA A 226 -6.60 -11.28 5.20
CA ALA A 226 -5.83 -10.85 4.05
C ALA A 226 -5.20 -12.04 3.31
N ILE A 227 -4.58 -12.97 4.05
CA ILE A 227 -3.98 -14.18 3.47
C ILE A 227 -5.05 -15.07 2.83
N CYS A 228 -6.16 -15.31 3.52
CA CYS A 228 -7.25 -16.13 2.98
C CYS A 228 -7.83 -15.51 1.70
N ALA A 229 -8.08 -14.19 1.70
CA ALA A 229 -8.62 -13.49 0.53
C ALA A 229 -7.65 -13.55 -0.66
N GLY A 230 -6.35 -13.31 -0.43
CA GLY A 230 -5.35 -13.37 -1.49
C GLY A 230 -5.15 -14.75 -2.07
N LEU A 231 -5.08 -15.78 -1.21
CA LEU A 231 -4.92 -17.16 -1.67
C LEU A 231 -6.18 -17.67 -2.40
N LEU A 232 -7.37 -17.39 -1.88
CA LEU A 232 -8.61 -17.74 -2.55
C LEU A 232 -8.73 -17.04 -3.90
N GLY A 233 -8.39 -15.75 -3.97
CA GLY A 233 -8.39 -14.99 -5.21
C GLY A 233 -7.46 -15.59 -6.26
N LEU A 234 -6.23 -15.96 -5.87
CA LEU A 234 -5.26 -16.60 -6.77
C LEU A 234 -5.77 -17.95 -7.29
N VAL A 235 -6.32 -18.78 -6.40
CA VAL A 235 -6.84 -20.10 -6.78
C VAL A 235 -8.07 -19.97 -7.67
N ILE A 236 -9.00 -19.07 -7.34
CA ILE A 236 -10.21 -18.85 -8.16
C ILE A 236 -9.82 -18.33 -9.55
N SER A 237 -8.88 -17.38 -9.63
CA SER A 237 -8.41 -16.85 -10.91
C SER A 237 -7.86 -17.97 -11.82
N TYR A 238 -7.10 -18.91 -11.26
CA TYR A 238 -6.56 -20.03 -12.04
C TYR A 238 -7.63 -20.98 -12.60
N TYR A 239 -8.75 -21.16 -11.89
CA TYR A 239 -9.82 -22.06 -12.34
C TYR A 239 -10.93 -21.35 -13.15
N ALA A 240 -10.91 -20.00 -13.17
CA ALA A 240 -11.88 -19.20 -13.90
C ALA A 240 -11.46 -18.92 -15.35
N ASP A 241 -10.16 -19.10 -15.68
CA ASP A 241 -9.62 -19.11 -17.04
C ASP A 241 -9.65 -20.54 -17.63
#